data_7925fb6ce930bf17bb3a544368b44713
#
_entry.id   7925fb6ce930bf17bb3a544368b44713
#
_cell.length_a   1.000
_cell.length_b   1.000
_cell.length_c   1.000
_cell.angle_alpha   90.00
_cell.angle_beta   90.00
_cell.angle_gamma   90.00
#
_symmetry.space_group_name_H-M   'P 1'
#
loop_
_entity.id
_entity.type
_entity.pdbx_description
1 polymer ?
#
loop_
_entity_poly.entity_id
_entity_poly.type
_entity_poly.pdbx_seq_one_letter_code
_entity_poly.pdbx_strand_id
1 'polypeptide(L)'
;CSNNFDSYLKATLQAEGGYGLPEGYVPFTTFWTVLNNEKIVGFSNFRHYLTPSLKIEGGHIGYSIRPSERKKGYGARQLALILEECRWMAYTRVMVTCDFDNIGSYKIIEANGGKLTGVAISPRSNKKVNQYWIDL
;
A
#
# COMPACT_ATOMS: atom_id res chain seq x y z
N CYS A 1 -9.13 23.17 -1.84
CA CYS A 1 -8.48 24.29 -2.48
C CYS A 1 -7.50 23.80 -3.51
N SER A 2 -7.56 24.40 -4.73
CA SER A 2 -6.80 23.93 -5.90
C SER A 2 -5.28 24.02 -5.70
N ASN A 3 -4.78 25.04 -5.03
CA ASN A 3 -3.34 25.22 -4.80
C ASN A 3 -2.74 24.09 -3.95
N ASN A 4 -3.45 23.65 -2.91
CA ASN A 4 -3.01 22.54 -2.07
C ASN A 4 -3.04 21.23 -2.86
N PHE A 5 -4.04 21.03 -3.70
CA PHE A 5 -4.14 19.86 -4.55
C PHE A 5 -2.99 19.81 -5.56
N ASP A 6 -2.69 20.92 -6.22
CA ASP A 6 -1.60 21.00 -7.20
C ASP A 6 -0.24 20.72 -6.56
N SER A 7 0.02 21.25 -5.36
CA SER A 7 1.24 20.98 -4.61
C SER A 7 1.36 19.51 -4.22
N TYR A 8 0.27 18.90 -3.79
CA TYR A 8 0.21 17.47 -3.47
C TYR A 8 0.50 16.61 -4.70
N LEU A 9 -0.13 16.93 -5.83
CA LEU A 9 0.05 16.19 -7.08
C LEU A 9 1.50 16.26 -7.54
N LYS A 10 2.11 17.45 -7.50
CA LYS A 10 3.50 17.63 -7.87
C LYS A 10 4.44 16.80 -6.99
N ALA A 11 4.24 16.84 -5.67
CA ALA A 11 5.05 16.05 -4.73
C ALA A 11 4.91 14.55 -4.98
N THR A 12 3.71 14.08 -5.28
CA THR A 12 3.43 12.68 -5.61
C THR A 12 4.18 12.24 -6.86
N LEU A 13 4.16 13.05 -7.91
CA LEU A 13 4.88 12.76 -9.16
C LEU A 13 6.41 12.78 -8.96
N GLN A 14 6.92 13.70 -8.14
CA GLN A 14 8.33 13.72 -7.79
C GLN A 14 8.74 12.48 -7.01
N ALA A 15 7.91 12.04 -6.07
CA ALA A 15 8.17 10.84 -5.26
C ALA A 15 8.24 9.58 -6.12
N GLU A 16 7.41 9.47 -7.15
CA GLU A 16 7.46 8.36 -8.11
C GLU A 16 8.80 8.30 -8.83
N GLY A 17 9.37 9.45 -9.18
CA GLY A 17 10.70 9.54 -9.78
C GLY A 17 11.86 9.51 -8.80
N GLY A 18 11.59 9.40 -7.50
CA GLY A 18 12.61 9.41 -6.46
C GLY A 18 13.08 10.78 -6.01
N TYR A 19 12.38 11.85 -6.38
CA TYR A 19 12.76 13.22 -6.05
C TYR A 19 11.96 13.74 -4.85
N GLY A 20 12.59 14.59 -4.06
CA GLY A 20 11.93 15.26 -2.93
C GLY A 20 11.58 14.32 -1.77
N LEU A 21 12.18 13.13 -1.70
CA LEU A 21 11.93 12.17 -0.64
C LEU A 21 12.79 12.47 0.59
N PRO A 22 12.25 12.32 1.81
CA PRO A 22 13.06 12.33 3.03
C PRO A 22 14.10 11.21 3.00
N GLU A 23 15.17 11.38 3.77
CA GLU A 23 16.20 10.36 3.92
C GLU A 23 15.58 9.03 4.39
N GLY A 24 15.99 7.93 3.78
CA GLY A 24 15.51 6.59 4.09
C GLY A 24 14.22 6.19 3.39
N TYR A 25 13.60 7.09 2.65
CA TYR A 25 12.41 6.79 1.85
C TYR A 25 12.81 6.29 0.46
N VAL A 26 11.95 5.47 -0.13
CA VAL A 26 12.15 4.93 -1.49
C VAL A 26 11.14 5.56 -2.44
N PRO A 27 11.41 5.57 -3.75
CA PRO A 27 10.42 5.98 -4.74
C PRO A 27 9.13 5.16 -4.61
N PHE A 28 7.99 5.83 -4.79
CA PHE A 28 6.69 5.16 -4.71
C PHE A 28 5.71 5.77 -5.71
N THR A 29 4.74 4.96 -6.12
CA THR A 29 3.64 5.37 -7.00
C THR A 29 2.37 5.42 -6.17
N THR A 30 1.60 6.50 -6.30
CA THR A 30 0.32 6.65 -5.62
C THR A 30 -0.81 6.33 -6.59
N PHE A 31 -1.73 5.47 -6.16
CA PHE A 31 -2.95 5.13 -6.90
C PHE A 31 -4.16 5.62 -6.13
N TRP A 32 -5.11 6.21 -6.83
CA TRP A 32 -6.40 6.57 -6.27
C TRP A 32 -7.44 5.55 -6.71
N THR A 33 -8.22 5.06 -5.76
CA THR A 33 -9.33 4.16 -6.04
C THR A 33 -10.58 5.00 -6.22
N VAL A 34 -11.12 4.99 -7.43
CA VAL A 34 -12.26 5.83 -7.83
C VAL A 34 -13.45 4.96 -8.17
N LEU A 35 -14.61 5.29 -7.60
CA LEU A 35 -15.86 4.59 -7.85
C LEU A 35 -16.65 5.35 -8.94
N ASN A 36 -16.96 4.66 -10.04
CA ASN A 36 -17.76 5.19 -11.14
C ASN A 36 -17.25 6.51 -11.72
N ASN A 37 -15.93 6.74 -11.66
CA ASN A 37 -15.27 7.99 -12.11
C ASN A 37 -15.76 9.26 -11.39
N GLU A 38 -16.41 9.12 -10.25
CA GLU A 38 -17.03 10.26 -9.55
C GLU A 38 -16.50 10.46 -8.13
N LYS A 39 -16.20 9.35 -7.42
CA LYS A 39 -15.90 9.41 -6.00
C LYS A 39 -14.61 8.68 -5.67
N ILE A 40 -13.69 9.37 -5.00
CA ILE A 40 -12.47 8.76 -4.49
C ILE A 40 -12.82 8.03 -3.18
N VAL A 41 -12.69 6.70 -3.16
CA VAL A 41 -13.01 5.87 -2.01
C VAL A 41 -11.77 5.43 -1.23
N GLY A 42 -10.59 5.55 -1.82
CA GLY A 42 -9.35 5.20 -1.16
C GLY A 42 -8.12 5.58 -1.96
N PHE A 43 -6.97 5.34 -1.36
CA PHE A 43 -5.70 5.52 -2.04
C PHE A 43 -4.71 4.47 -1.57
N SER A 44 -3.64 4.27 -2.33
CA SER A 44 -2.59 3.35 -2.00
C SER A 44 -1.26 3.83 -2.54
N ASN A 45 -0.18 3.42 -1.88
CA ASN A 45 1.18 3.68 -2.31
C ASN A 45 1.85 2.34 -2.63
N PHE A 46 2.51 2.29 -3.77
CA PHE A 46 3.36 1.17 -4.15
C PHE A 46 4.82 1.62 -4.10
N ARG A 47 5.57 1.09 -3.16
CA ARG A 47 7.00 1.38 -2.98
C ARG A 47 7.79 0.49 -3.92
N HIS A 48 8.69 1.10 -4.70
CA HIS A 48 9.36 0.40 -5.81
C HIS A 48 10.36 -0.64 -5.35
N TYR A 49 10.94 -0.50 -4.14
CA TYR A 49 11.81 -1.52 -3.56
C TYR A 49 11.76 -1.45 -2.03
N LEU A 50 12.32 -2.47 -1.38
CA LEU A 50 12.29 -2.58 0.08
C LEU A 50 13.61 -2.11 0.69
N THR A 51 13.51 -1.43 1.83
CA THR A 51 14.62 -1.17 2.75
C THR A 51 14.53 -2.16 3.91
N PRO A 52 15.57 -2.30 4.76
CA PRO A 52 15.46 -3.12 5.98
C PRO A 52 14.27 -2.72 6.86
N SER A 53 13.98 -1.41 7.00
CA SER A 53 12.82 -0.95 7.76
C SER A 53 11.50 -1.38 7.16
N LEU A 54 11.36 -1.31 5.83
CA LEU A 54 10.16 -1.70 5.11
C LEU A 54 9.92 -3.20 5.15
N LYS A 55 10.97 -4.01 5.25
CA LYS A 55 10.86 -5.46 5.43
C LYS A 55 10.30 -5.84 6.80
N ILE A 56 10.43 -4.97 7.78
CA ILE A 56 9.84 -5.16 9.10
C ILE A 56 8.38 -4.71 9.08
N GLU A 57 8.14 -3.49 8.65
CA GLU A 57 6.80 -2.87 8.62
C GLU A 57 6.68 -1.96 7.40
N GLY A 58 5.57 -2.06 6.69
CA GLY A 58 5.26 -1.26 5.51
C GLY A 58 5.23 -2.07 4.23
N GLY A 59 6.26 -2.86 3.93
CA GLY A 59 6.33 -3.64 2.70
C GLY A 59 6.30 -2.77 1.44
N HIS A 60 5.92 -3.38 0.31
CA HIS A 60 5.77 -2.66 -0.97
C HIS A 60 4.49 -1.83 -1.04
N ILE A 61 3.39 -2.33 -0.47
CA ILE A 61 2.06 -1.74 -0.67
C ILE A 61 1.48 -1.27 0.66
N GLY A 62 1.15 0.04 0.72
CA GLY A 62 0.29 0.58 1.75
C GLY A 62 -1.02 1.02 1.12
N TYR A 63 -2.15 0.75 1.76
CA TYR A 63 -3.46 1.10 1.20
C TYR A 63 -4.42 1.55 2.28
N SER A 64 -5.43 2.32 1.88
CA SER A 64 -6.44 2.85 2.77
C SER A 64 -7.76 3.02 2.03
N ILE A 65 -8.84 2.74 2.71
CA ILE A 65 -10.20 3.01 2.23
C ILE A 65 -10.82 4.06 3.15
N ARG A 66 -11.48 5.04 2.54
CA ARG A 66 -12.24 6.08 3.25
C ARG A 66 -13.17 5.45 4.28
N PRO A 67 -13.20 5.93 5.54
CA PRO A 67 -14.01 5.29 6.59
C PRO A 67 -15.47 5.06 6.22
N SER A 68 -16.11 6.01 5.53
CA SER A 68 -17.51 5.89 5.10
C SER A 68 -17.74 4.80 4.04
N GLU A 69 -16.67 4.32 3.41
CA GLU A 69 -16.73 3.33 2.32
C GLU A 69 -16.18 1.96 2.72
N ARG A 70 -15.88 1.77 4.01
CA ARG A 70 -15.40 0.49 4.53
C ARG A 70 -16.51 -0.54 4.62
N LYS A 71 -16.15 -1.83 4.71
CA LYS A 71 -17.05 -2.98 4.81
C LYS A 71 -17.95 -3.16 3.58
N LYS A 72 -17.51 -2.66 2.43
CA LYS A 72 -18.21 -2.80 1.14
C LYS A 72 -17.41 -3.62 0.12
N GLY A 73 -16.30 -4.22 0.53
CA GLY A 73 -15.45 -5.03 -0.35
C GLY A 73 -14.46 -4.23 -1.18
N TYR A 74 -14.38 -2.92 -1.02
CA TYR A 74 -13.48 -2.08 -1.82
C TYR A 74 -12.01 -2.34 -1.54
N GLY A 75 -11.65 -2.69 -0.31
CA GLY A 75 -10.26 -2.96 0.05
C GLY A 75 -9.68 -4.14 -0.71
N ALA A 76 -10.41 -5.25 -0.78
CA ALA A 76 -9.99 -6.43 -1.53
C ALA A 76 -9.87 -6.13 -3.02
N ARG A 77 -10.82 -5.38 -3.56
CA ARG A 77 -10.81 -4.97 -4.97
C ARG A 77 -9.66 -4.01 -5.27
N GLN A 78 -9.41 -3.07 -4.38
CA GLN A 78 -8.30 -2.13 -4.48
C GLN A 78 -6.97 -2.88 -4.55
N LEU A 79 -6.73 -3.81 -3.64
CA LEU A 79 -5.49 -4.57 -3.63
C LEU A 79 -5.35 -5.40 -4.90
N ALA A 80 -6.43 -6.04 -5.38
CA ALA A 80 -6.41 -6.81 -6.63
C ALA A 80 -5.99 -5.93 -7.81
N LEU A 81 -6.51 -4.71 -7.90
CA LEU A 81 -6.16 -3.78 -8.98
C LEU A 81 -4.70 -3.32 -8.90
N ILE A 82 -4.20 -3.08 -7.70
CA ILE A 82 -2.79 -2.71 -7.51
C ILE A 82 -1.87 -3.84 -7.91
N LEU A 83 -2.22 -5.09 -7.59
CA LEU A 83 -1.44 -6.25 -7.98
C LEU A 83 -1.36 -6.40 -9.50
N GLU A 84 -2.43 -6.07 -10.23
CA GLU A 84 -2.40 -6.03 -11.69
C GLU A 84 -1.38 -4.99 -12.18
N GLU A 85 -1.34 -3.79 -11.59
CA GLU A 85 -0.36 -2.77 -11.93
C GLU A 85 1.07 -3.24 -11.63
N CYS A 86 1.28 -3.94 -10.53
CA CYS A 86 2.58 -4.51 -10.20
C CYS A 86 3.03 -5.54 -11.25
N ARG A 87 2.11 -6.36 -11.76
CA ARG A 87 2.42 -7.30 -12.85
C ARG A 87 2.84 -6.55 -14.11
N TRP A 88 2.15 -5.47 -14.45
CA TRP A 88 2.52 -4.61 -15.58
C TRP A 88 3.90 -3.99 -15.42
N MET A 89 4.33 -3.71 -14.18
CA MET A 89 5.66 -3.20 -13.89
C MET A 89 6.72 -4.30 -13.81
N ALA A 90 6.37 -5.55 -14.15
CA ALA A 90 7.26 -6.72 -14.16
C ALA A 90 7.72 -7.20 -12.78
N TYR A 91 6.96 -6.90 -11.73
CA TYR A 91 7.21 -7.49 -10.42
C TYR A 91 6.67 -8.92 -10.38
N THR A 92 7.41 -9.83 -9.76
CA THR A 92 7.04 -11.24 -9.65
C THR A 92 6.42 -11.56 -8.29
N ARG A 93 6.71 -10.75 -7.30
CA ARG A 93 6.15 -10.89 -5.94
C ARG A 93 6.23 -9.56 -5.22
N VAL A 94 5.32 -9.35 -4.29
CA VAL A 94 5.30 -8.14 -3.46
C VAL A 94 5.05 -8.51 -2.00
N MET A 95 5.56 -7.66 -1.10
CA MET A 95 5.37 -7.82 0.33
C MET A 95 4.32 -6.83 0.82
N VAL A 96 3.41 -7.31 1.67
CA VAL A 96 2.41 -6.48 2.34
C VAL A 96 2.43 -6.81 3.83
N THR A 97 2.35 -5.79 4.66
CA THR A 97 2.31 -5.98 6.10
C THR A 97 1.02 -5.41 6.69
N CYS A 98 0.61 -5.94 7.83
CA CYS A 98 -0.49 -5.38 8.60
C CYS A 98 -0.30 -5.69 10.08
N ASP A 99 -0.93 -4.89 10.95
CA ASP A 99 -0.94 -5.19 12.37
C ASP A 99 -1.61 -6.54 12.62
N PHE A 100 -1.09 -7.32 13.58
CA PHE A 100 -1.58 -8.67 13.83
C PHE A 100 -3.06 -8.71 14.21
N ASP A 101 -3.58 -7.65 14.82
CA ASP A 101 -4.98 -7.53 15.25
C ASP A 101 -5.89 -6.86 14.20
N ASN A 102 -5.34 -6.47 13.06
CA ASN A 102 -6.11 -5.89 11.96
C ASN A 102 -6.71 -6.99 11.07
N ILE A 103 -7.80 -7.58 11.54
CA ILE A 103 -8.46 -8.71 10.89
C ILE A 103 -8.95 -8.34 9.48
N GLY A 104 -9.49 -7.14 9.31
CA GLY A 104 -9.95 -6.67 8.00
C GLY A 104 -8.83 -6.65 6.96
N SER A 105 -7.64 -6.18 7.37
CA SER A 105 -6.50 -6.10 6.46
C SER A 105 -5.93 -7.49 6.12
N TYR A 106 -5.74 -8.38 7.10
CA TYR A 106 -5.17 -9.67 6.77
C TYR A 106 -6.10 -10.52 5.90
N LYS A 107 -7.42 -10.41 6.08
CA LYS A 107 -8.38 -11.10 5.22
C LYS A 107 -8.32 -10.61 3.77
N ILE A 108 -8.14 -9.31 3.57
CA ILE A 108 -7.94 -8.72 2.23
C ILE A 108 -6.67 -9.28 1.59
N ILE A 109 -5.58 -9.34 2.33
CA ILE A 109 -4.30 -9.84 1.84
C ILE A 109 -4.40 -11.32 1.49
N GLU A 110 -4.97 -12.14 2.36
CA GLU A 110 -5.14 -13.58 2.12
C GLU A 110 -6.09 -13.84 0.94
N ALA A 111 -7.16 -13.06 0.80
CA ALA A 111 -8.09 -13.17 -0.33
C ALA A 111 -7.40 -12.90 -1.67
N ASN A 112 -6.29 -12.15 -1.66
CA ASN A 112 -5.49 -11.85 -2.84
C ASN A 112 -4.24 -12.73 -2.97
N GLY A 113 -4.20 -13.87 -2.27
CA GLY A 113 -3.14 -14.84 -2.38
C GLY A 113 -1.94 -14.61 -1.48
N GLY A 114 -2.08 -13.73 -0.48
CA GLY A 114 -1.02 -13.46 0.48
C GLY A 114 -0.75 -14.64 1.39
N LYS A 115 0.54 -14.94 1.59
CA LYS A 115 0.99 -16.00 2.49
C LYS A 115 1.78 -15.39 3.64
N LEU A 116 1.41 -15.75 4.86
CA LEU A 116 2.13 -15.29 6.05
C LEU A 116 3.53 -15.91 6.07
N THR A 117 4.54 -15.05 6.04
CA THR A 117 5.95 -15.49 6.02
C THR A 117 6.71 -15.15 7.29
N GLY A 118 6.18 -14.24 8.11
CA GLY A 118 6.83 -13.87 9.34
C GLY A 118 6.01 -12.91 10.18
N VAL A 119 6.48 -12.70 11.40
CA VAL A 119 5.93 -11.75 12.35
C VAL A 119 7.09 -10.97 12.94
N ALA A 120 6.97 -9.67 13.02
CA ALA A 120 7.98 -8.81 13.61
C ALA A 120 7.34 -7.88 14.64
N ILE A 121 8.17 -7.15 15.38
CA ILE A 121 7.71 -6.14 16.32
C ILE A 121 7.93 -4.78 15.67
N SER A 122 6.86 -3.98 15.56
CA SER A 122 6.95 -2.63 15.00
C SER A 122 7.83 -1.75 15.89
N PRO A 123 8.85 -1.10 15.34
CA PRO A 123 9.65 -0.14 16.11
C PRO A 123 8.87 1.12 16.50
N ARG A 124 7.73 1.39 15.84
CA ARG A 124 6.89 2.56 16.14
C ARG A 124 5.85 2.28 17.22
N SER A 125 5.11 1.17 17.09
CA SER A 125 3.98 0.87 17.98
C SER A 125 4.30 -0.16 19.04
N ASN A 126 5.42 -0.86 18.93
CA ASN A 126 5.83 -1.97 19.77
C ASN A 126 4.84 -3.15 19.75
N LYS A 127 4.00 -3.22 18.71
CA LYS A 127 3.03 -4.29 18.48
C LYS A 127 3.55 -5.26 17.43
N LYS A 128 2.97 -6.44 17.40
CA LYS A 128 3.28 -7.45 16.37
C LYS A 128 2.75 -7.00 15.02
N VAL A 129 3.55 -7.21 13.98
CA VAL A 129 3.21 -6.93 12.59
C VAL A 129 3.34 -8.23 11.81
N ASN A 130 2.29 -8.60 11.09
CA ASN A 130 2.31 -9.76 10.20
C ASN A 130 2.90 -9.37 8.85
N GLN A 131 3.75 -10.24 8.33
CA GLN A 131 4.42 -10.04 7.04
C GLN A 131 3.92 -11.08 6.05
N TYR A 132 3.39 -10.62 4.93
CA TYR A 132 2.83 -11.45 3.87
C TYR A 132 3.58 -11.22 2.57
N TRP A 133 3.74 -12.29 1.78
CA TRP A 133 4.20 -12.19 0.40
C TRP A 133 3.09 -12.68 -0.53
N ILE A 134 2.92 -11.97 -1.63
CA ILE A 134 1.95 -12.29 -2.67
C ILE A 134 2.72 -12.56 -3.95
N ASP A 135 2.56 -13.76 -4.51
CA ASP A 135 3.13 -14.12 -5.80
C ASP A 135 2.23 -13.57 -6.92
N LEU A 136 2.86 -13.00 -7.94
CA LEU A 136 2.17 -12.35 -9.04
C LEU A 136 2.14 -13.17 -10.32
#